data_40beb2d27ba80c50b303e509489d548a
#
_entry.id   40beb2d27ba80c50b303e509489d548a
#
_cell.length_a   1.000
_cell.length_b   1.000
_cell.length_c   1.000
_cell.angle_alpha   90.00
_cell.angle_beta   90.00
_cell.angle_gamma   90.00
#
_symmetry.space_group_name_H-M   'P 1'
#
loop_
_entity.id
_entity.type
_entity.pdbx_description
1 polymer ?
#
loop_
_entity_poly.entity_id
_entity_poly.type
_entity_poly.pdbx_seq_one_letter_code
_entity_poly.pdbx_strand_id
1 'polypeptide(L)'
;DNVESRGLGDVYKRQSDGERFMKNYDSDRMELSTRDRVAMANYTEIVEGRGSPNGGVYLDISHKGKDFIIEKLPRMYRQFLDTLMIDISKSPMEVSPTAHYSMGGIVVTPKEHWTGVEGLYAAGEVTAGLHGANRLGGNSLAEILIFGKRAGDAASKRSKEIDVHIRSKKAVQQAHDNLNSSIKNGTEV
;
A
#
# COMPACT_ATOMS: atom_id res chain seq x y z
N ASP A 1 -6.64 -6.64 5.40
CA ASP A 1 -6.71 -5.23 5.82
C ASP A 1 -8.00 -4.50 5.46
N ASN A 2 -8.85 -5.00 4.56
CA ASN A 2 -10.00 -4.27 4.03
C ASN A 2 -11.38 -4.80 4.44
N VAL A 3 -11.44 -5.97 5.03
CA VAL A 3 -12.73 -6.56 5.44
C VAL A 3 -13.21 -5.89 6.73
N GLU A 4 -12.28 -5.56 7.63
CA GLU A 4 -12.60 -4.90 8.90
C GLU A 4 -13.09 -3.46 8.71
N SER A 5 -12.51 -2.70 7.76
CA SER A 5 -12.96 -1.33 7.49
C SER A 5 -14.26 -1.21 6.70
N ARG A 6 -14.62 -2.23 5.90
CA ARG A 6 -15.89 -2.26 5.17
C ARG A 6 -17.09 -2.65 6.04
N GLY A 7 -16.85 -3.33 7.17
CA GLY A 7 -17.90 -3.69 8.13
C GLY A 7 -18.33 -2.56 9.07
N LEU A 8 -17.60 -1.45 9.08
CA LEU A 8 -17.85 -0.30 9.95
C LEU A 8 -18.41 0.87 9.15
N GLY A 9 -19.54 0.72 8.53
CA GLY A 9 -20.17 1.71 7.66
C GLY A 9 -20.32 3.15 8.18
N ASP A 10 -19.80 3.44 9.38
CA ASP A 10 -19.94 4.75 10.03
C ASP A 10 -18.70 5.15 10.83
N VAL A 11 -17.52 5.02 10.24
CA VAL A 11 -16.30 5.60 10.81
C VAL A 11 -16.15 7.02 10.30
N TYR A 12 -16.14 8.01 11.18
CA TYR A 12 -16.11 9.42 10.78
C TYR A 12 -14.69 9.95 10.61
N LYS A 13 -14.45 10.66 9.53
CA LYS A 13 -13.23 11.45 9.30
C LYS A 13 -13.47 12.89 9.73
N ARG A 14 -12.67 13.38 10.69
CA ARG A 14 -12.84 14.71 11.28
C ARG A 14 -11.59 15.57 11.14
N GLN A 15 -11.82 16.86 10.97
CA GLN A 15 -10.82 17.92 11.08
C GLN A 15 -10.39 18.12 12.55
N SER A 16 -9.44 19.02 12.78
CA SER A 16 -8.98 19.42 14.11
C SER A 16 -10.08 20.01 15.00
N ASP A 17 -11.06 20.66 14.42
CA ASP A 17 -12.23 21.22 15.10
C ASP A 17 -13.37 20.22 15.32
N GLY A 18 -13.21 18.98 14.85
CA GLY A 18 -14.17 17.91 14.96
C GLY A 18 -15.19 17.85 13.80
N GLU A 19 -15.10 18.71 12.80
CA GLU A 19 -16.01 18.68 11.65
C GLU A 19 -15.77 17.45 10.77
N ARG A 20 -16.84 16.78 10.35
CA ARG A 20 -16.82 15.65 9.43
C ARG A 20 -16.71 16.13 7.99
N PHE A 21 -15.52 16.07 7.40
CA PHE A 21 -15.20 16.71 6.13
C PHE A 21 -15.54 15.88 4.89
N MET A 22 -15.70 14.56 4.99
CA MET A 22 -15.95 13.71 3.81
C MET A 22 -17.21 14.11 3.02
N LYS A 23 -18.18 14.75 3.65
CA LYS A 23 -19.36 15.32 2.96
C LYS A 23 -19.01 16.33 1.85
N ASN A 24 -17.87 17.02 1.96
CA ASN A 24 -17.40 18.01 1.00
C ASN A 24 -16.72 17.37 -0.22
N TYR A 25 -16.29 16.11 -0.11
CA TYR A 25 -15.56 15.36 -1.14
C TYR A 25 -16.42 14.30 -1.84
N ASP A 26 -17.32 13.67 -1.10
CA ASP A 26 -18.28 12.67 -1.60
C ASP A 26 -19.51 12.67 -0.69
N SER A 27 -20.51 13.48 -1.06
CA SER A 27 -21.72 13.64 -0.27
C SER A 27 -22.56 12.36 -0.15
N ASP A 28 -22.48 11.48 -1.16
CA ASP A 28 -23.31 10.29 -1.24
C ASP A 28 -22.75 9.13 -0.44
N ARG A 29 -21.41 8.91 -0.56
CA ARG A 29 -20.74 7.76 0.04
C ARG A 29 -19.97 8.11 1.32
N MET A 30 -19.65 9.36 1.50
CA MET A 30 -18.89 9.84 2.67
C MET A 30 -17.59 9.02 2.85
N GLU A 31 -17.36 8.49 4.04
CA GLU A 31 -16.21 7.64 4.37
C GLU A 31 -16.23 6.25 3.69
N LEU A 32 -17.35 5.86 3.09
CA LEU A 32 -17.45 4.66 2.23
C LEU A 32 -17.02 4.92 0.78
N SER A 33 -16.53 6.11 0.47
CA SER A 33 -15.95 6.45 -0.82
C SER A 33 -14.72 5.57 -1.14
N THR A 34 -14.20 5.65 -2.35
CA THR A 34 -13.02 4.89 -2.76
C THR A 34 -11.79 5.32 -1.95
N ARG A 35 -10.85 4.39 -1.74
CA ARG A 35 -9.64 4.64 -0.92
C ARG A 35 -8.84 5.85 -1.39
N ASP A 36 -8.65 5.97 -2.69
CA ASP A 36 -7.95 7.08 -3.31
C ASP A 36 -8.64 8.41 -3.01
N ARG A 37 -9.97 8.49 -3.12
CA ARG A 37 -10.73 9.69 -2.75
C ARG A 37 -10.58 10.03 -1.27
N VAL A 38 -10.73 9.05 -0.39
CA VAL A 38 -10.56 9.27 1.06
C VAL A 38 -9.14 9.70 1.38
N ALA A 39 -8.13 9.09 0.76
CA ALA A 39 -6.73 9.46 0.95
C ALA A 39 -6.43 10.89 0.45
N MET A 40 -6.95 11.26 -0.72
CA MET A 40 -6.83 12.61 -1.26
C MET A 40 -7.55 13.64 -0.39
N ALA A 41 -8.75 13.33 0.09
CA ALA A 41 -9.48 14.20 1.01
C ALA A 41 -8.68 14.43 2.31
N ASN A 42 -8.17 13.36 2.93
CA ASN A 42 -7.31 13.47 4.11
C ASN A 42 -6.08 14.35 3.84
N TYR A 43 -5.40 14.14 2.71
CA TYR A 43 -4.23 14.92 2.32
C TYR A 43 -4.56 16.41 2.13
N THR A 44 -5.67 16.70 1.44
CA THR A 44 -6.13 18.08 1.22
C THR A 44 -6.41 18.78 2.54
N GLU A 45 -7.11 18.13 3.48
CA GLU A 45 -7.41 18.71 4.79
C GLU A 45 -6.12 19.03 5.59
N ILE A 46 -5.11 18.16 5.48
CA ILE A 46 -3.80 18.38 6.12
C ILE A 46 -3.07 19.56 5.51
N VAL A 47 -2.96 19.60 4.18
CA VAL A 47 -2.21 20.66 3.46
C VAL A 47 -2.87 22.02 3.61
N GLU A 48 -4.19 22.08 3.66
CA GLU A 48 -4.95 23.32 3.87
C GLU A 48 -5.02 23.76 5.34
N GLY A 49 -4.31 23.07 6.23
CA GLY A 49 -4.17 23.47 7.64
C GLY A 49 -5.39 23.13 8.52
N ARG A 50 -6.31 22.31 8.03
CA ARG A 50 -7.47 21.83 8.81
C ARG A 50 -7.21 20.48 9.48
N GLY A 51 -6.04 19.88 9.25
CA GLY A 51 -5.60 18.65 9.87
C GLY A 51 -5.28 18.81 11.35
N SER A 52 -4.88 17.71 11.98
CA SER A 52 -4.42 17.68 13.36
C SER A 52 -3.05 18.36 13.52
N PRO A 53 -2.68 18.76 14.74
CA PRO A 53 -1.36 19.39 15.00
C PRO A 53 -0.16 18.52 14.61
N ASN A 54 -0.32 17.19 14.55
CA ASN A 54 0.76 16.26 14.18
C ASN A 54 0.77 15.90 12.69
N GLY A 55 -0.04 16.58 11.85
CA GLY A 55 -0.06 16.35 10.40
C GLY A 55 -0.95 15.20 9.96
N GLY A 56 -2.01 14.91 10.70
CA GLY A 56 -3.02 13.91 10.38
C GLY A 56 -4.44 14.47 10.29
N VAL A 57 -5.40 13.58 10.25
CA VAL A 57 -6.83 13.82 10.47
C VAL A 57 -7.34 12.84 11.50
N TYR A 58 -8.50 13.11 12.10
CA TYR A 58 -9.05 12.22 13.11
C TYR A 58 -9.99 11.18 12.51
N LEU A 59 -9.80 9.93 12.89
CA LEU A 59 -10.69 8.80 12.61
C LEU A 59 -11.47 8.49 13.90
N ASP A 60 -12.77 8.72 13.89
CA ASP A 60 -13.64 8.60 15.05
C ASP A 60 -14.65 7.47 14.89
N ILE A 61 -14.60 6.49 15.80
CA ILE A 61 -15.56 5.39 15.92
C ILE A 61 -16.20 5.32 17.30
N SER A 62 -15.91 6.29 18.19
CA SER A 62 -16.35 6.28 19.59
C SER A 62 -17.86 6.22 19.74
N HIS A 63 -18.61 6.77 18.77
CA HIS A 63 -20.07 6.74 18.72
C HIS A 63 -20.69 5.33 18.65
N LYS A 64 -19.91 4.29 18.29
CA LYS A 64 -20.39 2.91 18.25
C LYS A 64 -20.41 2.22 19.63
N GLY A 65 -19.73 2.78 20.62
CA GLY A 65 -19.63 2.23 21.95
C GLY A 65 -18.58 1.10 22.06
N LYS A 66 -18.11 0.91 23.30
CA LYS A 66 -16.97 0.03 23.60
C LYS A 66 -17.22 -1.43 23.24
N ASP A 67 -18.39 -1.96 23.59
CA ASP A 67 -18.70 -3.39 23.40
C ASP A 67 -18.72 -3.75 21.93
N PHE A 68 -19.33 -2.90 21.09
CA PHE A 68 -19.32 -3.07 19.62
C PHE A 68 -17.89 -3.05 19.07
N ILE A 69 -17.06 -2.10 19.51
CA ILE A 69 -15.68 -1.96 19.04
C ILE A 69 -14.85 -3.19 19.40
N ILE A 70 -14.97 -3.68 20.63
CA ILE A 70 -14.26 -4.88 21.09
C ILE A 70 -14.72 -6.12 20.32
N GLU A 71 -16.02 -6.25 20.03
CA GLU A 71 -16.54 -7.37 19.25
C GLU A 71 -16.05 -7.35 17.79
N LYS A 72 -16.15 -6.20 17.12
CA LYS A 72 -15.85 -6.10 15.69
C LYS A 72 -14.38 -5.82 15.36
N LEU A 73 -13.65 -5.15 16.24
CA LEU A 73 -12.26 -4.72 16.03
C LEU A 73 -11.35 -5.05 17.22
N PRO A 74 -11.35 -6.28 17.75
CA PRO A 74 -10.60 -6.62 18.97
C PRO A 74 -9.10 -6.36 18.86
N ARG A 75 -8.50 -6.62 17.68
CA ARG A 75 -7.07 -6.41 17.42
C ARG A 75 -6.72 -4.93 17.37
N MET A 76 -7.50 -4.13 16.66
CA MET A 76 -7.29 -2.69 16.54
C MET A 76 -7.45 -2.02 17.91
N TYR A 77 -8.50 -2.37 18.68
CA TYR A 77 -8.72 -1.84 20.02
C TYR A 77 -7.50 -2.07 20.91
N ARG A 78 -6.99 -3.32 20.97
CA ARG A 78 -5.79 -3.65 21.75
C ARG A 78 -4.56 -2.92 21.25
N GLN A 79 -4.33 -2.89 19.94
CA GLN A 79 -3.16 -2.24 19.37
C GLN A 79 -3.09 -0.76 19.76
N PHE A 80 -4.18 0.00 19.60
CA PHE A 80 -4.18 1.41 20.01
C PHE A 80 -4.05 1.60 21.51
N LEU A 81 -4.70 0.76 22.30
CA LEU A 81 -4.61 0.84 23.76
C LEU A 81 -3.19 0.52 24.25
N ASP A 82 -2.58 -0.56 23.77
CA ASP A 82 -1.30 -1.06 24.26
C ASP A 82 -0.10 -0.25 23.75
N THR A 83 -0.18 0.28 22.50
CA THR A 83 0.95 1.00 21.89
C THR A 83 0.88 2.51 22.04
N LEU A 84 -0.31 3.08 22.00
CA LEU A 84 -0.51 4.53 22.02
C LEU A 84 -1.28 5.03 23.27
N MET A 85 -1.71 4.13 24.14
CA MET A 85 -2.54 4.44 25.32
C MET A 85 -3.87 5.11 24.96
N ILE A 86 -4.36 4.90 23.73
CA ILE A 86 -5.59 5.49 23.24
C ILE A 86 -6.74 4.47 23.33
N ASP A 87 -7.75 4.78 24.13
CA ASP A 87 -9.03 4.06 24.14
C ASP A 87 -9.91 4.59 23.00
N ILE A 88 -9.91 3.89 21.84
CA ILE A 88 -10.64 4.28 20.64
C ILE A 88 -12.17 4.26 20.81
N SER A 89 -12.67 3.75 21.93
CA SER A 89 -14.09 3.86 22.28
C SER A 89 -14.44 5.20 22.93
N LYS A 90 -13.44 6.01 23.25
CA LYS A 90 -13.61 7.31 23.93
C LYS A 90 -12.99 8.46 23.19
N SER A 91 -11.93 8.19 22.44
CA SER A 91 -11.15 9.20 21.74
C SER A 91 -10.91 8.82 20.30
N PRO A 92 -10.90 9.78 19.37
CA PRO A 92 -10.56 9.52 17.97
C PRO A 92 -9.10 9.13 17.81
N MET A 93 -8.82 8.38 16.75
CA MET A 93 -7.46 8.00 16.34
C MET A 93 -6.93 9.03 15.35
N GLU A 94 -5.71 9.49 15.54
CA GLU A 94 -5.03 10.30 14.53
C GLU A 94 -4.49 9.40 13.42
N VAL A 95 -4.77 9.74 12.16
CA VAL A 95 -4.36 8.98 10.98
C VAL A 95 -3.90 9.93 9.87
N SER A 96 -2.92 9.48 9.07
CA SER A 96 -2.47 10.22 7.89
C SER A 96 -2.40 9.31 6.66
N PRO A 97 -2.52 9.86 5.45
CA PRO A 97 -2.28 9.10 4.23
C PRO A 97 -0.83 8.63 4.18
N THR A 98 -0.63 7.38 3.80
CA THR A 98 0.69 6.78 3.67
C THR A 98 0.78 6.09 2.32
N ALA A 99 1.93 6.14 1.67
CA ALA A 99 2.21 5.33 0.49
C ALA A 99 1.99 3.85 0.83
N HIS A 100 1.19 3.16 0.02
CA HIS A 100 0.77 1.80 0.33
C HIS A 100 1.18 0.81 -0.76
N TYR A 101 0.82 1.08 -2.02
CA TYR A 101 1.05 0.17 -3.14
C TYR A 101 1.36 0.98 -4.39
N SER A 102 2.45 0.64 -5.07
CA SER A 102 2.85 1.29 -6.31
C SER A 102 2.27 0.56 -7.51
N MET A 103 1.56 1.29 -8.38
CA MET A 103 1.06 0.76 -9.65
C MET A 103 2.11 0.98 -10.74
N GLY A 104 2.24 0.00 -11.63
CA GLY A 104 3.28 0.03 -12.65
C GLY A 104 4.51 -0.78 -12.24
N GLY A 105 5.59 -0.68 -13.02
CA GLY A 105 6.83 -1.41 -12.76
C GLY A 105 7.35 -2.15 -13.98
N ILE A 106 7.95 -3.31 -13.76
CA ILE A 106 8.57 -4.14 -14.79
C ILE A 106 7.49 -4.78 -15.66
N VAL A 107 7.55 -4.59 -16.98
CA VAL A 107 6.69 -5.30 -17.92
C VAL A 107 7.12 -6.76 -18.01
N VAL A 108 6.16 -7.66 -17.87
CA VAL A 108 6.41 -9.11 -17.88
C VAL A 108 5.46 -9.82 -18.86
N THR A 109 5.88 -10.98 -19.35
CA THR A 109 5.00 -11.83 -20.16
C THR A 109 3.87 -12.42 -19.33
N PRO A 110 2.63 -12.50 -19.83
CA PRO A 110 1.48 -12.95 -19.04
C PRO A 110 1.56 -14.39 -18.50
N LYS A 111 2.25 -15.27 -19.21
CA LYS A 111 2.33 -16.70 -18.86
C LYS A 111 3.48 -17.03 -17.91
N GLU A 112 4.67 -16.52 -18.21
CA GLU A 112 5.91 -16.93 -17.56
C GLU A 112 6.48 -15.87 -16.63
N HIS A 113 5.93 -14.66 -16.69
CA HIS A 113 6.45 -13.50 -15.96
C HIS A 113 7.94 -13.21 -16.24
N TRP A 114 8.34 -13.47 -17.50
CA TRP A 114 9.65 -13.11 -18.01
C TRP A 114 9.71 -11.61 -18.33
N THR A 115 10.80 -10.96 -17.97
CA THR A 115 10.98 -9.51 -18.10
C THR A 115 11.47 -9.03 -19.46
N GLY A 116 11.76 -9.94 -20.40
CA GLY A 116 12.47 -9.64 -21.65
C GLY A 116 13.99 -9.76 -21.51
N VAL A 117 14.52 -9.83 -20.27
CA VAL A 117 15.94 -10.05 -20.01
C VAL A 117 16.16 -11.53 -19.71
N GLU A 118 17.16 -12.14 -20.37
CA GLU A 118 17.41 -13.57 -20.24
C GLU A 118 17.73 -13.96 -18.78
N GLY A 119 17.00 -14.97 -18.29
CA GLY A 119 17.14 -15.46 -16.92
C GLY A 119 16.50 -14.59 -15.84
N LEU A 120 15.84 -13.47 -16.20
CA LEU A 120 15.21 -12.58 -15.23
C LEU A 120 13.69 -12.68 -15.30
N TYR A 121 13.07 -12.99 -14.18
CA TYR A 121 11.63 -13.10 -13.98
C TYR A 121 11.20 -12.17 -12.84
N ALA A 122 9.96 -11.68 -12.89
CA ALA A 122 9.43 -10.81 -11.85
C ALA A 122 7.96 -11.12 -11.57
N ALA A 123 7.54 -11.00 -10.31
CA ALA A 123 6.14 -11.15 -9.91
C ALA A 123 5.83 -10.28 -8.68
N GLY A 124 4.55 -9.95 -8.48
CA GLY A 124 4.07 -9.12 -7.39
C GLY A 124 4.12 -7.63 -7.71
N GLU A 125 4.12 -6.80 -6.69
CA GLU A 125 4.01 -5.34 -6.80
C GLU A 125 5.02 -4.67 -7.75
N VAL A 126 6.19 -5.29 -7.92
CA VAL A 126 7.24 -4.82 -8.84
C VAL A 126 6.83 -4.87 -10.32
N THR A 127 5.75 -5.58 -10.67
CA THR A 127 5.33 -5.81 -12.04
C THR A 127 4.22 -4.87 -12.49
N ALA A 128 4.25 -4.51 -13.78
CA ALA A 128 3.24 -3.68 -14.41
C ALA A 128 2.12 -4.52 -15.07
N GLY A 129 0.93 -3.92 -15.17
CA GLY A 129 -0.14 -4.36 -16.06
C GLY A 129 -1.31 -5.06 -15.38
N LEU A 130 -1.09 -5.88 -14.36
CA LEU A 130 -2.16 -6.69 -13.76
C LEU A 130 -3.28 -5.85 -13.12
N HIS A 131 -2.91 -4.78 -12.44
CA HIS A 131 -3.85 -3.97 -11.66
C HIS A 131 -4.30 -2.67 -12.36
N GLY A 132 -3.77 -2.38 -13.56
CA GLY A 132 -4.06 -1.12 -14.23
C GLY A 132 -3.65 0.09 -13.40
N ALA A 133 -4.55 1.08 -13.28
CA ALA A 133 -4.28 2.31 -12.54
C ALA A 133 -4.54 2.19 -11.03
N ASN A 134 -5.34 1.20 -10.58
CA ASN A 134 -5.66 1.05 -9.16
C ASN A 134 -5.99 -0.41 -8.80
N ARG A 135 -5.26 -0.96 -7.83
CA ARG A 135 -5.44 -2.33 -7.36
C ARG A 135 -6.67 -2.47 -6.47
N LEU A 136 -7.50 -3.46 -6.77
CA LEU A 136 -8.62 -3.83 -5.89
C LEU A 136 -8.11 -4.49 -4.60
N GLY A 137 -8.83 -4.23 -3.51
CA GLY A 137 -8.50 -4.77 -2.19
C GLY A 137 -8.39 -6.30 -2.17
N GLY A 138 -7.37 -6.83 -1.50
CA GLY A 138 -7.09 -8.25 -1.40
C GLY A 138 -6.29 -8.87 -2.56
N ASN A 139 -6.28 -8.24 -3.73
CA ASN A 139 -5.67 -8.82 -4.92
C ASN A 139 -4.14 -8.94 -4.87
N SER A 140 -3.44 -8.18 -4.01
CA SER A 140 -1.99 -8.31 -3.88
C SER A 140 -1.55 -9.68 -3.37
N LEU A 141 -2.28 -10.26 -2.40
CA LEU A 141 -1.96 -11.60 -1.89
C LEU A 141 -2.21 -12.68 -2.95
N ALA A 142 -3.33 -12.59 -3.66
CA ALA A 142 -3.62 -13.50 -4.77
C ALA A 142 -2.57 -13.40 -5.88
N GLU A 143 -2.14 -12.18 -6.20
CA GLU A 143 -1.10 -11.92 -7.18
C GLU A 143 0.21 -12.62 -6.83
N ILE A 144 0.78 -12.35 -5.67
CA ILE A 144 2.08 -12.91 -5.28
C ILE A 144 2.07 -14.44 -5.21
N LEU A 145 0.95 -15.06 -4.82
CA LEU A 145 0.81 -16.51 -4.79
C LEU A 145 0.76 -17.12 -6.19
N ILE A 146 -0.10 -16.59 -7.06
CA ILE A 146 -0.34 -17.15 -8.39
C ILE A 146 0.84 -16.84 -9.32
N PHE A 147 1.22 -15.59 -9.43
CA PHE A 147 2.24 -15.17 -10.38
C PHE A 147 3.67 -15.42 -9.87
N GLY A 148 3.89 -15.40 -8.55
CA GLY A 148 5.12 -15.88 -7.94
C GLY A 148 5.39 -17.34 -8.27
N LYS A 149 4.33 -18.20 -8.19
CA LYS A 149 4.45 -19.59 -8.62
C LYS A 149 4.78 -19.72 -10.10
N ARG A 150 4.09 -18.97 -10.98
CA ARG A 150 4.35 -19.01 -12.44
C ARG A 150 5.78 -18.58 -12.79
N ALA A 151 6.24 -17.48 -12.22
CA ALA A 151 7.60 -16.99 -12.39
C ALA A 151 8.64 -18.02 -11.90
N GLY A 152 8.40 -18.63 -10.74
CA GLY A 152 9.24 -19.65 -10.16
C GLY A 152 9.31 -20.94 -11.01
N ASP A 153 8.17 -21.41 -11.50
CA ASP A 153 8.10 -22.58 -12.39
C ASP A 153 8.87 -22.33 -13.71
N ALA A 154 8.69 -21.14 -14.32
CA ALA A 154 9.38 -20.75 -15.52
C ALA A 154 10.91 -20.61 -15.31
N ALA A 155 11.31 -19.96 -14.22
CA ALA A 155 12.73 -19.84 -13.85
C ALA A 155 13.38 -21.21 -13.58
N SER A 156 12.67 -22.09 -12.88
CA SER A 156 13.12 -23.47 -12.62
C SER A 156 13.27 -24.28 -13.89
N LYS A 157 12.31 -24.16 -14.84
CA LYS A 157 12.43 -24.80 -16.14
C LYS A 157 13.66 -24.30 -16.90
N ARG A 158 13.82 -22.98 -16.98
CA ARG A 158 14.96 -22.36 -17.66
C ARG A 158 16.30 -22.76 -17.06
N SER A 159 16.40 -22.85 -15.74
CA SER A 159 17.64 -23.24 -15.06
C SER A 159 18.12 -24.65 -15.41
N LYS A 160 17.20 -25.56 -15.77
CA LYS A 160 17.53 -26.92 -16.23
C LYS A 160 18.02 -26.99 -17.69
N GLU A 161 17.73 -25.95 -18.46
CA GLU A 161 18.13 -25.83 -19.88
C GLU A 161 19.50 -25.17 -20.03
N ILE A 162 20.08 -24.66 -18.95
CA ILE A 162 21.36 -23.94 -18.96
C ILE A 162 22.46 -24.84 -18.36
N ASP A 163 23.44 -25.20 -19.16
CA ASP A 163 24.55 -26.09 -18.69
C ASP A 163 25.51 -25.38 -17.75
N VAL A 164 26.00 -24.19 -18.11
CA VAL A 164 26.94 -23.42 -17.27
C VAL A 164 26.82 -21.93 -17.56
N HIS A 165 26.69 -21.11 -16.53
CA HIS A 165 26.84 -19.67 -16.60
C HIS A 165 28.24 -19.24 -16.14
N ILE A 166 29.09 -18.84 -17.09
CA ILE A 166 30.36 -18.17 -16.77
C ILE A 166 30.04 -16.68 -16.52
N ARG A 167 30.13 -16.27 -15.25
CA ARG A 167 29.99 -14.86 -14.89
C ARG A 167 31.27 -14.10 -15.27
N SER A 168 31.12 -13.09 -16.14
CA SER A 168 32.19 -12.15 -16.48
C SER A 168 32.46 -11.22 -15.29
N LYS A 169 33.63 -11.30 -14.65
CA LYS A 169 34.03 -10.34 -13.60
C LYS A 169 33.99 -8.90 -14.11
N LYS A 170 34.38 -8.68 -15.38
CA LYS A 170 34.34 -7.36 -16.02
C LYS A 170 32.90 -6.81 -16.12
N ALA A 171 31.92 -7.64 -16.51
CA ALA A 171 30.53 -7.21 -16.58
C ALA A 171 29.96 -6.87 -15.21
N VAL A 172 30.28 -7.65 -14.18
CA VAL A 172 29.88 -7.36 -12.79
C VAL A 172 30.47 -6.05 -12.31
N GLN A 173 31.77 -5.82 -12.56
CA GLN A 173 32.44 -4.57 -12.16
C GLN A 173 31.83 -3.37 -12.89
N GLN A 174 31.56 -3.47 -14.19
CA GLN A 174 30.96 -2.40 -14.96
C GLN A 174 29.53 -2.07 -14.49
N ALA A 175 28.72 -3.07 -14.15
CA ALA A 175 27.40 -2.85 -13.57
C ALA A 175 27.48 -2.15 -12.21
N HIS A 176 28.42 -2.53 -11.37
CA HIS A 176 28.68 -1.87 -10.08
C HIS A 176 29.11 -0.39 -10.26
N ASP A 177 30.02 -0.12 -11.20
CA ASP A 177 30.49 1.23 -11.48
C ASP A 177 29.36 2.12 -12.03
N ASN A 178 28.52 1.58 -12.92
CA ASN A 178 27.33 2.27 -13.44
C ASN A 178 26.36 2.63 -12.31
N LEU A 179 26.08 1.67 -11.41
CA LEU A 179 25.21 1.91 -10.25
C LEU A 179 25.75 3.01 -9.35
N ASN A 180 27.04 2.96 -9.02
CA ASN A 180 27.68 3.97 -8.18
C ASN A 180 27.70 5.37 -8.83
N SER A 181 27.87 5.44 -10.15
CA SER A 181 27.78 6.72 -10.87
C SER A 181 26.37 7.30 -10.85
N SER A 182 25.34 6.46 -11.01
CA SER A 182 23.94 6.87 -10.95
C SER A 182 23.56 7.39 -9.54
N ILE A 183 24.05 6.74 -8.49
CA ILE A 183 23.82 7.17 -7.10
C ILE A 183 24.48 8.54 -6.85
N LYS A 184 25.72 8.73 -7.31
CA LYS A 184 26.44 10.01 -7.14
C LYS A 184 25.76 11.16 -7.88
N ASN A 185 25.26 10.91 -9.09
CA ASN A 185 24.56 11.94 -9.89
C ASN A 185 23.15 12.25 -9.36
N GLY A 186 22.54 11.37 -8.56
CA GLY A 186 21.23 11.59 -7.94
C GLY A 186 21.24 12.46 -6.66
N THR A 187 22.40 12.84 -6.17
CA THR A 187 22.55 13.68 -4.96
C THR A 187 22.61 15.19 -5.26
N GLU A 188 22.46 15.61 -6.52
CA GLU A 188 22.42 17.03 -6.94
C GLU A 188 21.01 17.50 -7.33
N VAL A 189 19.96 17.10 -6.58
CA VAL A 189 18.60 17.66 -6.71
C VAL A 189 18.19 18.33 -5.42
#